data_89599afbfe80224979a3ebf2e150d03e
#
_entry.id   89599afbfe80224979a3ebf2e150d03e
#
_cell.length_a   1.000
_cell.length_b   1.000
_cell.length_c   1.000
_cell.angle_alpha   90.00
_cell.angle_beta   90.00
_cell.angle_gamma   90.00
#
_symmetry.space_group_name_H-M   'P 1'
#
loop_
_entity.id
_entity.type
_entity.pdbx_description
1 polymer ?
#
loop_
_entity_poly.entity_id
_entity_poly.type
_entity_poly.pdbx_seq_one_letter_code
_entity_poly.pdbx_strand_id
1 'polypeptide(L)'
;MGPNIDMNDTAEKEKNFLACIDNVYHQTRSYYRGVQILKDGRIICYDYLQKEIKIYKYIDKKFMFDFEFKIEDENGSATCLCEVEENIIIIGSYMKLFLFDIRNNEAKLLQKLEYDYMNHFVQIIKLSNGLIVGIILQAIIFYKFDEENKKLEKKDEIKTIRNIEKIYEAKNGNIITFVSNQIIAYGRDKSIQFKIDNSNFYHHYEVIDDKYILISYINKQFGGGKSFVDVYDIKKLISMQTFETKYQLDEFIKLNDTLIVASDVFGNIHELNIDENDKLSIKDIFRAHDCPISKIVKFDNNKLLSISHDGKVKLWEFN
;
A
#
# COMPACT_ATOMS: atom_id res chain seq x y z
N MET A 1 -14.01 14.21 28.03
CA MET A 1 -13.29 13.28 28.91
C MET A 1 -12.93 12.09 28.03
N GLY A 2 -11.66 11.93 27.66
CA GLY A 2 -11.20 10.80 26.89
C GLY A 2 -11.17 9.53 27.75
N PRO A 3 -11.32 8.33 27.17
CA PRO A 3 -11.25 7.10 27.94
C PRO A 3 -9.86 6.95 28.54
N ASN A 4 -9.79 6.68 29.83
CA ASN A 4 -8.58 6.26 30.53
C ASN A 4 -8.06 4.98 29.84
N ILE A 5 -6.92 5.06 29.18
CA ILE A 5 -6.19 3.90 28.70
C ILE A 5 -5.41 3.37 29.90
N ASP A 6 -5.73 2.17 30.32
CA ASP A 6 -5.04 1.50 31.41
C ASP A 6 -3.56 1.31 31.06
N MET A 7 -2.66 1.94 31.83
CA MET A 7 -1.22 1.92 31.60
C MET A 7 -0.55 0.55 31.86
N ASN A 8 -1.30 -0.44 32.34
CA ASN A 8 -0.79 -1.81 32.56
C ASN A 8 -0.71 -2.65 31.30
N ASP A 9 -1.26 -2.17 30.19
CA ASP A 9 -1.33 -2.85 28.90
C ASP A 9 -0.07 -2.67 28.02
N THR A 10 0.92 -1.90 28.51
CA THR A 10 2.11 -1.56 27.72
C THR A 10 3.21 -2.63 27.76
N ALA A 11 3.29 -3.44 28.82
CA ALA A 11 4.38 -4.40 28.99
C ALA A 11 4.23 -5.70 28.16
N GLU A 12 3.00 -6.11 27.79
CA GLU A 12 2.78 -7.26 26.91
C GLU A 12 2.98 -6.93 25.41
N LYS A 13 2.91 -5.67 25.05
CA LYS A 13 2.93 -5.18 23.66
C LYS A 13 4.32 -5.03 23.06
N GLU A 14 5.37 -5.06 23.87
CA GLU A 14 6.76 -5.06 23.40
C GLU A 14 7.20 -6.39 22.75
N LYS A 15 6.42 -7.48 22.90
CA LYS A 15 6.77 -8.82 22.38
C LYS A 15 6.91 -8.87 20.85
N ASN A 16 6.23 -8.00 20.14
CA ASN A 16 6.21 -8.02 18.68
C ASN A 16 7.16 -6.99 18.04
N PHE A 17 7.77 -6.12 18.86
CA PHE A 17 8.65 -5.08 18.35
C PHE A 17 10.08 -5.58 18.17
N LEU A 18 10.66 -5.44 16.97
CA LEU A 18 12.03 -5.87 16.67
C LEU A 18 12.99 -4.70 16.49
N ALA A 19 12.61 -3.69 15.71
CA ALA A 19 13.51 -2.60 15.36
C ALA A 19 12.75 -1.35 14.92
N CYS A 20 13.38 -0.19 15.06
CA CYS A 20 12.85 1.10 14.63
C CYS A 20 13.89 1.90 13.86
N ILE A 21 13.44 2.61 12.84
CA ILE A 21 14.13 3.76 12.27
C ILE A 21 13.42 4.99 12.81
N ASP A 22 14.07 5.71 13.71
CA ASP A 22 13.52 6.96 14.24
C ASP A 22 13.81 8.12 13.28
N ASN A 23 12.88 9.07 13.23
CA ASN A 23 13.02 10.33 12.52
C ASN A 23 13.43 10.18 11.05
N VAL A 24 12.84 9.19 10.35
CA VAL A 24 13.03 9.04 8.89
C VAL A 24 12.65 10.34 8.19
N TYR A 25 11.57 10.96 8.66
CA TYR A 25 11.09 12.27 8.22
C TYR A 25 10.60 13.08 9.42
N HIS A 26 10.65 14.41 9.30
CA HIS A 26 10.04 15.28 10.29
C HIS A 26 8.54 14.99 10.42
N GLN A 27 8.00 15.15 11.63
CA GLN A 27 6.56 15.01 11.86
C GLN A 27 5.81 16.03 11.01
N THR A 28 5.19 15.56 9.95
CA THR A 28 4.40 16.34 9.01
C THR A 28 3.06 15.66 8.80
N ARG A 29 2.04 16.41 8.38
CA ARG A 29 0.74 15.84 8.02
C ARG A 29 0.73 15.27 6.59
N SER A 30 1.85 14.73 6.10
CA SER A 30 1.87 14.10 4.78
C SER A 30 1.08 12.79 4.81
N TYR A 31 0.08 12.70 3.97
CA TYR A 31 -0.74 11.49 3.78
C TYR A 31 -0.08 10.48 2.82
N TYR A 32 0.95 10.90 2.09
CA TYR A 32 1.63 10.09 1.08
C TYR A 32 3.03 9.69 1.55
N ARG A 33 3.08 8.94 2.62
CA ARG A 33 4.31 8.27 3.05
C ARG A 33 4.27 6.82 2.64
N GLY A 34 5.36 6.33 2.12
CA GLY A 34 5.45 4.94 1.73
C GLY A 34 6.74 4.29 2.17
N VAL A 35 6.65 3.00 2.34
CA VAL A 35 7.78 2.10 2.56
C VAL A 35 7.63 0.92 1.63
N GLN A 36 8.74 0.45 1.07
CA GLN A 36 8.79 -0.75 0.24
C GLN A 36 10.08 -1.50 0.49
N ILE A 37 10.03 -2.82 0.36
CA ILE A 37 11.20 -3.69 0.39
C ILE A 37 11.61 -3.96 -1.05
N LEU A 38 12.85 -3.69 -1.37
CA LEU A 38 13.45 -3.96 -2.66
C LEU A 38 13.83 -5.44 -2.77
N LYS A 39 14.05 -5.93 -4.00
CA LYS A 39 14.39 -7.34 -4.26
C LYS A 39 15.70 -7.77 -3.61
N ASP A 40 16.63 -6.84 -3.43
CA ASP A 40 17.90 -7.07 -2.73
C ASP A 40 17.78 -6.98 -1.19
N GLY A 41 16.59 -6.78 -0.65
CA GLY A 41 16.29 -6.69 0.77
C GLY A 41 16.49 -5.31 1.39
N ARG A 42 16.92 -4.31 0.62
CA ARG A 42 16.95 -2.93 1.09
C ARG A 42 15.53 -2.39 1.27
N ILE A 43 15.40 -1.43 2.17
CA ILE A 43 14.14 -0.78 2.49
C ILE A 43 14.21 0.65 1.96
N ILE A 44 13.26 1.01 1.12
CA ILE A 44 13.12 2.35 0.58
C ILE A 44 11.93 3.05 1.23
N CYS A 45 12.18 4.25 1.74
CA CYS A 45 11.18 5.12 2.35
C CYS A 45 11.04 6.41 1.55
N TYR A 46 9.82 6.88 1.36
CA TYR A 46 9.53 8.13 0.66
C TYR A 46 8.41 8.92 1.33
N ASP A 47 8.46 10.24 1.17
CA ASP A 47 7.46 11.18 1.68
C ASP A 47 7.14 12.23 0.61
N TYR A 48 5.86 12.49 0.42
CA TYR A 48 5.38 13.46 -0.56
C TYR A 48 5.91 14.88 -0.32
N LEU A 49 6.00 15.32 0.94
CA LEU A 49 6.38 16.69 1.27
C LEU A 49 7.90 16.91 1.27
N GLN A 50 8.67 15.88 1.60
CA GLN A 50 10.12 16.00 1.79
C GLN A 50 10.93 15.88 0.49
N LYS A 51 10.34 15.36 -0.59
CA LYS A 51 11.02 15.06 -1.87
C LYS A 51 12.25 14.16 -1.72
N GLU A 52 12.54 13.69 -0.51
CA GLU A 52 13.67 12.85 -0.16
C GLU A 52 13.24 11.39 -0.18
N ILE A 53 14.10 10.57 -0.74
CA ILE A 53 13.96 9.12 -0.76
C ILE A 53 15.16 8.57 -0.01
N LYS A 54 14.89 7.81 1.04
CA LYS A 54 15.91 7.25 1.93
C LYS A 54 15.94 5.74 1.81
N ILE A 55 17.13 5.19 1.75
CA ILE A 55 17.37 3.77 1.61
C ILE A 55 18.11 3.27 2.84
N TYR A 56 17.65 2.11 3.35
CA TYR A 56 18.18 1.46 4.54
C TYR A 56 18.46 -0.01 4.25
N LYS A 57 19.40 -0.59 5.00
CA LYS A 57 19.66 -2.03 5.10
C LYS A 57 19.22 -2.54 6.46
N TYR A 58 18.73 -3.77 6.52
CA TYR A 58 18.45 -4.45 7.78
C TYR A 58 19.53 -5.51 8.03
N ILE A 59 20.43 -5.23 8.96
CA ILE A 59 21.60 -6.07 9.27
C ILE A 59 21.69 -6.22 10.79
N ASP A 60 21.92 -7.43 11.26
CA ASP A 60 22.10 -7.75 12.70
C ASP A 60 20.97 -7.18 13.59
N LYS A 61 19.71 -7.35 13.13
CA LYS A 61 18.49 -6.86 13.80
C LYS A 61 18.46 -5.33 13.97
N LYS A 62 19.16 -4.59 13.12
CA LYS A 62 19.17 -3.12 13.11
C LYS A 62 18.98 -2.57 11.72
N PHE A 63 18.31 -1.44 11.63
CA PHE A 63 18.28 -0.65 10.42
C PHE A 63 19.51 0.23 10.34
N MET A 64 20.20 0.16 9.22
CA MET A 64 21.35 0.98 8.91
C MET A 64 21.04 1.85 7.70
N PHE A 65 21.27 3.16 7.84
CA PHE A 65 21.16 4.09 6.72
C PHE A 65 22.18 3.70 5.63
N ASP A 66 21.73 3.64 4.37
CA ASP A 66 22.58 3.32 3.23
C ASP A 66 22.91 4.61 2.46
N PHE A 67 21.90 5.23 1.86
CA PHE A 67 22.02 6.53 1.20
C PHE A 67 20.65 7.18 1.00
N GLU A 68 20.67 8.44 0.55
CA GLU A 68 19.46 9.19 0.19
C GLU A 68 19.66 9.93 -1.13
N PHE A 69 18.55 10.24 -1.79
CA PHE A 69 18.53 11.09 -2.98
C PHE A 69 17.23 11.90 -3.04
N LYS A 70 17.23 12.91 -3.90
CA LYS A 70 16.08 13.79 -4.12
C LYS A 70 15.59 13.68 -5.55
N ILE A 71 14.29 13.87 -5.71
CA ILE A 71 13.72 14.08 -7.04
C ILE A 71 13.95 15.55 -7.40
N GLU A 72 14.87 15.79 -8.32
CA GLU A 72 15.20 17.14 -8.80
C GLU A 72 14.12 17.65 -9.75
N ASP A 73 13.02 18.10 -9.19
CA ASP A 73 11.90 18.71 -9.92
C ASP A 73 11.12 19.62 -8.98
N GLU A 74 10.61 20.75 -9.48
CA GLU A 74 9.88 21.72 -8.66
C GLU A 74 8.67 21.11 -7.96
N ASN A 75 7.98 20.20 -8.65
CA ASN A 75 6.84 19.43 -8.13
C ASN A 75 7.20 17.96 -7.83
N GLY A 76 8.50 17.65 -7.74
CA GLY A 76 9.02 16.29 -7.63
C GLY A 76 8.84 15.71 -6.23
N SER A 77 7.66 15.19 -5.95
CA SER A 77 7.34 14.48 -4.70
C SER A 77 6.91 13.06 -5.02
N ALA A 78 7.37 12.07 -4.25
CA ALA A 78 7.01 10.67 -4.46
C ALA A 78 5.63 10.38 -3.88
N THR A 79 4.73 9.82 -4.70
CA THR A 79 3.40 9.36 -4.27
C THR A 79 3.28 7.84 -4.26
N CYS A 80 3.97 7.18 -5.17
CA CYS A 80 4.04 5.72 -5.26
C CYS A 80 5.38 5.29 -5.87
N LEU A 81 5.72 4.01 -5.69
CA LEU A 81 6.97 3.43 -6.15
C LEU A 81 6.76 1.99 -6.61
N CYS A 82 7.52 1.56 -7.60
CA CYS A 82 7.58 0.18 -8.07
C CYS A 82 9.00 -0.18 -8.52
N GLU A 83 9.53 -1.28 -8.00
CA GLU A 83 10.77 -1.86 -8.51
C GLU A 83 10.47 -2.75 -9.73
N VAL A 84 10.98 -2.37 -10.90
CA VAL A 84 10.70 -3.08 -12.16
C VAL A 84 11.74 -4.14 -12.50
N GLU A 85 12.98 -3.89 -12.15
CA GLU A 85 14.11 -4.80 -12.21
C GLU A 85 14.92 -4.60 -10.94
N GLU A 86 15.82 -5.52 -10.58
CA GLU A 86 16.67 -5.34 -9.40
C GLU A 86 17.44 -4.02 -9.49
N ASN A 87 17.25 -3.17 -8.50
CA ASN A 87 17.82 -1.82 -8.41
C ASN A 87 17.36 -0.81 -9.47
N ILE A 88 16.35 -1.13 -10.27
CA ILE A 88 15.69 -0.17 -11.18
C ILE A 88 14.29 0.11 -10.65
N ILE A 89 14.05 1.34 -10.26
CA ILE A 89 12.80 1.76 -9.65
C ILE A 89 12.09 2.83 -10.49
N ILE A 90 10.76 2.76 -10.49
CA ILE A 90 9.90 3.84 -11.00
C ILE A 90 9.28 4.55 -9.81
N ILE A 91 9.32 5.86 -9.84
CA ILE A 91 8.67 6.72 -8.86
C ILE A 91 7.59 7.53 -9.57
N GLY A 92 6.36 7.40 -9.08
CA GLY A 92 5.24 8.23 -9.48
C GLY A 92 5.20 9.52 -8.68
N SER A 93 4.88 10.61 -9.35
CA SER A 93 4.77 11.95 -8.79
C SER A 93 3.59 12.69 -9.41
N TYR A 94 3.47 13.99 -9.14
CA TYR A 94 2.51 14.86 -9.79
C TYR A 94 2.84 15.00 -11.29
N MET A 95 1.96 14.51 -12.16
CA MET A 95 2.10 14.56 -13.62
C MET A 95 3.36 13.88 -14.19
N LYS A 96 4.13 13.13 -13.40
CA LYS A 96 5.45 12.64 -13.82
C LYS A 96 5.73 11.23 -13.34
N LEU A 97 6.51 10.51 -14.15
CA LEU A 97 7.20 9.28 -13.77
C LEU A 97 8.71 9.49 -13.89
N PHE A 98 9.43 9.03 -12.90
CA PHE A 98 10.88 9.03 -12.87
C PHE A 98 11.38 7.59 -12.82
N LEU A 99 12.28 7.23 -13.72
CA LEU A 99 12.99 5.95 -13.71
C LEU A 99 14.39 6.17 -13.18
N PHE A 100 14.75 5.49 -12.11
CA PHE A 100 16.07 5.56 -11.48
C PHE A 100 16.78 4.21 -11.48
N ASP A 101 18.09 4.25 -11.66
CA ASP A 101 19.04 3.20 -11.29
C ASP A 101 19.63 3.57 -9.91
N ILE A 102 19.47 2.66 -8.94
CA ILE A 102 19.90 2.89 -7.55
C ILE A 102 21.01 1.95 -7.10
N ARG A 103 21.85 1.52 -8.03
CA ARG A 103 23.04 0.71 -7.76
C ARG A 103 24.16 1.55 -7.16
N ASN A 104 25.11 0.87 -6.48
CA ASN A 104 26.35 1.46 -5.97
C ASN A 104 26.15 2.62 -4.97
N ASN A 105 25.06 2.59 -4.19
CA ASN A 105 24.71 3.60 -3.19
C ASN A 105 24.56 5.02 -3.79
N GLU A 106 24.10 5.10 -5.01
CA GLU A 106 23.74 6.34 -5.69
C GLU A 106 22.45 6.17 -6.50
N ALA A 107 21.81 7.26 -6.83
CA ALA A 107 20.62 7.26 -7.68
C ALA A 107 20.90 8.02 -8.97
N LYS A 108 20.86 7.31 -10.09
CA LYS A 108 20.99 7.88 -11.43
C LYS A 108 19.64 7.96 -12.11
N LEU A 109 19.20 9.17 -12.47
CA LEU A 109 18.00 9.35 -13.28
C LEU A 109 18.26 8.81 -14.70
N LEU A 110 17.48 7.81 -15.10
CA LEU A 110 17.54 7.21 -16.45
C LEU A 110 16.54 7.85 -17.41
N GLN A 111 15.34 8.15 -16.89
CA GLN A 111 14.25 8.73 -17.70
C GLN A 111 13.28 9.52 -16.85
N LYS A 112 12.74 10.60 -17.44
CA LYS A 112 11.60 11.35 -16.93
C LYS A 112 10.51 11.34 -18.00
N LEU A 113 9.29 10.99 -17.61
CA LEU A 113 8.09 11.06 -18.44
C LEU A 113 7.13 12.09 -17.84
N GLU A 114 6.59 12.95 -18.68
CA GLU A 114 5.62 13.98 -18.27
C GLU A 114 4.26 13.73 -18.93
N TYR A 115 3.20 14.11 -18.23
CA TYR A 115 1.81 13.88 -18.65
C TYR A 115 0.99 15.15 -18.47
N ASP A 116 0.05 15.37 -19.37
CA ASP A 116 -0.88 16.51 -19.34
C ASP A 116 -2.03 16.35 -18.32
N TYR A 117 -2.01 15.28 -17.51
CA TYR A 117 -3.00 15.06 -16.47
C TYR A 117 -2.64 15.87 -15.23
N MET A 118 -3.50 16.82 -14.84
CA MET A 118 -3.29 17.65 -13.63
C MET A 118 -3.49 16.84 -12.33
N ASN A 119 -2.80 15.70 -12.17
CA ASN A 119 -2.93 14.79 -11.04
C ASN A 119 -1.64 14.03 -10.78
N HIS A 120 -1.54 13.42 -9.60
CA HIS A 120 -0.43 12.54 -9.23
C HIS A 120 -0.74 11.08 -9.54
N PHE A 121 0.30 10.28 -9.73
CA PHE A 121 0.19 8.84 -9.78
C PHE A 121 -0.24 8.30 -8.42
N VAL A 122 -1.27 7.48 -8.42
CA VAL A 122 -1.82 6.87 -7.21
C VAL A 122 -1.11 5.56 -6.89
N GLN A 123 -0.83 4.77 -7.93
CA GLN A 123 -0.16 3.47 -7.79
C GLN A 123 0.59 3.11 -9.07
N ILE A 124 1.68 2.35 -8.91
CA ILE A 124 2.41 1.70 -10.01
C ILE A 124 2.64 0.25 -9.61
N ILE A 125 2.34 -0.69 -10.51
CA ILE A 125 2.62 -2.12 -10.31
C ILE A 125 3.27 -2.73 -11.55
N LYS A 126 4.09 -3.77 -11.35
CA LYS A 126 4.56 -4.63 -12.43
C LYS A 126 3.67 -5.87 -12.49
N LEU A 127 3.07 -6.11 -13.66
CA LEU A 127 2.22 -7.27 -13.91
C LEU A 127 3.04 -8.53 -14.13
N SER A 128 2.42 -9.68 -13.95
CA SER A 128 3.02 -11.01 -14.17
C SER A 128 3.53 -11.23 -15.60
N ASN A 129 2.91 -10.56 -16.58
CA ASN A 129 3.33 -10.58 -17.98
C ASN A 129 4.48 -9.61 -18.33
N GLY A 130 5.04 -8.94 -17.32
CA GLY A 130 6.14 -7.99 -17.46
C GLY A 130 5.73 -6.55 -17.83
N LEU A 131 4.46 -6.30 -18.14
CA LEU A 131 3.97 -4.92 -18.30
C LEU A 131 3.97 -4.19 -16.96
N ILE A 132 4.14 -2.88 -17.03
CA ILE A 132 4.03 -1.99 -15.88
C ILE A 132 2.75 -1.19 -16.05
N VAL A 133 1.99 -1.07 -14.98
CA VAL A 133 0.75 -0.30 -14.97
C VAL A 133 0.87 0.83 -13.96
N GLY A 134 0.67 2.05 -14.44
CA GLY A 134 0.53 3.24 -13.60
C GLY A 134 -0.90 3.74 -13.61
N ILE A 135 -1.44 4.13 -12.48
CA ILE A 135 -2.74 4.80 -12.40
C ILE A 135 -2.58 6.27 -12.01
N ILE A 136 -3.26 7.10 -12.79
CA ILE A 136 -3.56 8.49 -12.48
C ILE A 136 -5.08 8.54 -12.33
N LEU A 137 -5.63 9.29 -11.41
CA LEU A 137 -7.04 9.26 -11.00
C LEU A 137 -8.08 8.78 -12.05
N GLN A 138 -7.95 9.16 -13.31
CA GLN A 138 -8.92 8.84 -14.37
C GLN A 138 -8.30 8.08 -15.55
N ALA A 139 -7.13 7.48 -15.36
CA ALA A 139 -6.51 6.67 -16.41
C ALA A 139 -5.66 5.52 -15.84
N ILE A 140 -5.70 4.40 -16.55
CA ILE A 140 -4.79 3.27 -16.39
C ILE A 140 -3.84 3.31 -17.58
N ILE A 141 -2.55 3.47 -17.33
CA ILE A 141 -1.54 3.59 -18.38
C ILE A 141 -0.63 2.37 -18.34
N PHE A 142 -0.44 1.73 -19.48
CA PHE A 142 0.38 0.55 -19.64
C PHE A 142 1.73 0.91 -20.24
N TYR A 143 2.80 0.39 -19.66
CA TYR A 143 4.16 0.57 -20.12
C TYR A 143 4.84 -0.77 -20.35
N LYS A 144 5.79 -0.79 -21.26
CA LYS A 144 6.81 -1.83 -21.39
C LYS A 144 8.14 -1.27 -20.92
N PHE A 145 8.85 -2.01 -20.10
CA PHE A 145 10.23 -1.69 -19.76
C PHE A 145 11.17 -2.35 -20.78
N ASP A 146 11.99 -1.55 -21.41
CA ASP A 146 13.07 -1.99 -22.30
C ASP A 146 14.32 -2.21 -21.44
N GLU A 147 14.67 -3.48 -21.25
CA GLU A 147 15.80 -3.88 -20.38
C GLU A 147 17.15 -3.48 -20.97
N GLU A 148 17.29 -3.41 -22.30
CA GLU A 148 18.55 -3.06 -22.97
C GLU A 148 18.82 -1.56 -22.86
N ASN A 149 17.84 -0.74 -23.17
CA ASN A 149 17.96 0.71 -23.20
C ASN A 149 17.61 1.36 -21.86
N LYS A 150 17.14 0.57 -20.87
CA LYS A 150 16.67 1.04 -19.57
C LYS A 150 15.66 2.19 -19.70
N LYS A 151 14.60 1.95 -20.47
CA LYS A 151 13.55 2.95 -20.76
C LYS A 151 12.16 2.37 -20.61
N LEU A 152 11.22 3.23 -20.26
CA LEU A 152 9.79 2.96 -20.25
C LEU A 152 9.18 3.47 -21.56
N GLU A 153 8.43 2.60 -22.23
CA GLU A 153 7.63 2.94 -23.39
C GLU A 153 6.15 2.81 -23.06
N LYS A 154 5.40 3.88 -23.23
CA LYS A 154 3.93 3.82 -23.12
C LYS A 154 3.38 2.96 -24.25
N LYS A 155 2.60 1.92 -23.91
CA LYS A 155 2.00 0.99 -24.86
C LYS A 155 0.53 1.25 -25.07
N ASP A 156 -0.19 1.62 -24.00
CA ASP A 156 -1.63 1.76 -24.08
C ASP A 156 -2.19 2.58 -22.91
N GLU A 157 -3.48 2.90 -22.99
CA GLU A 157 -4.19 3.67 -21.97
C GLU A 157 -5.68 3.30 -21.95
N ILE A 158 -6.24 3.16 -20.77
CA ILE A 158 -7.69 3.08 -20.53
C ILE A 158 -8.10 4.33 -19.77
N LYS A 159 -8.94 5.16 -20.39
CA LYS A 159 -9.55 6.32 -19.71
C LYS A 159 -10.80 5.90 -18.96
N THR A 160 -10.96 6.41 -17.76
CA THR A 160 -12.13 6.15 -16.92
C THR A 160 -12.86 7.46 -16.61
N ILE A 161 -14.17 7.35 -16.38
CA ILE A 161 -15.00 8.52 -16.03
C ILE A 161 -14.85 8.87 -14.54
N ARG A 162 -14.41 7.91 -13.72
CA ARG A 162 -14.29 8.03 -12.27
C ARG A 162 -12.86 7.84 -11.82
N ASN A 163 -12.56 8.36 -10.65
CA ASN A 163 -11.25 8.21 -10.05
C ASN A 163 -10.97 6.76 -9.65
N ILE A 164 -9.83 6.25 -10.09
CA ILE A 164 -9.30 4.96 -9.69
C ILE A 164 -8.47 5.17 -8.44
N GLU A 165 -8.73 4.39 -7.42
CA GLU A 165 -8.04 4.49 -6.13
C GLU A 165 -6.98 3.40 -5.96
N LYS A 166 -7.21 2.22 -6.53
CA LYS A 166 -6.27 1.09 -6.46
C LYS A 166 -6.48 0.12 -7.62
N ILE A 167 -5.43 -0.60 -7.97
CA ILE A 167 -5.48 -1.72 -8.92
C ILE A 167 -4.80 -2.95 -8.31
N TYR A 168 -5.23 -4.11 -8.77
CA TYR A 168 -4.67 -5.40 -8.42
C TYR A 168 -4.68 -6.31 -9.65
N GLU A 169 -3.63 -7.12 -9.84
CA GLU A 169 -3.60 -8.17 -10.86
C GLU A 169 -3.99 -9.50 -10.22
N ALA A 170 -5.10 -10.07 -10.67
CA ALA A 170 -5.50 -11.43 -10.28
C ALA A 170 -4.65 -12.49 -10.98
N LYS A 171 -4.55 -13.71 -10.42
CA LYS A 171 -3.76 -14.84 -11.00
C LYS A 171 -4.14 -15.20 -12.43
N ASN A 172 -5.38 -14.97 -12.83
CA ASN A 172 -5.83 -15.17 -14.20
C ASN A 172 -5.39 -14.05 -15.18
N GLY A 173 -4.70 -13.03 -14.66
CA GLY A 173 -4.21 -11.87 -15.42
C GLY A 173 -5.27 -10.77 -15.62
N ASN A 174 -6.43 -10.87 -14.99
CA ASN A 174 -7.40 -9.78 -14.97
C ASN A 174 -6.89 -8.65 -14.06
N ILE A 175 -7.20 -7.41 -14.42
CA ILE A 175 -6.91 -6.23 -13.63
C ILE A 175 -8.19 -5.84 -12.88
N ILE A 176 -8.14 -5.90 -11.57
CA ILE A 176 -9.21 -5.46 -10.68
C ILE A 176 -8.92 -4.02 -10.29
N THR A 177 -9.89 -3.13 -10.52
CA THR A 177 -9.81 -1.72 -10.17
C THR A 177 -10.85 -1.37 -9.12
N PHE A 178 -10.44 -0.53 -8.20
CA PHE A 178 -11.30 0.05 -7.19
C PHE A 178 -11.56 1.51 -7.56
N VAL A 179 -12.83 1.84 -7.78
CA VAL A 179 -13.25 3.13 -8.34
C VAL A 179 -14.40 3.67 -7.51
N SER A 180 -14.10 4.57 -6.56
CA SER A 180 -15.07 5.16 -5.62
C SER A 180 -15.91 4.08 -4.90
N ASN A 181 -17.11 3.80 -5.36
CA ASN A 181 -18.01 2.78 -4.78
C ASN A 181 -18.21 1.57 -5.72
N GLN A 182 -17.24 1.31 -6.59
CA GLN A 182 -17.32 0.22 -7.57
C GLN A 182 -16.04 -0.59 -7.58
N ILE A 183 -16.18 -1.89 -7.80
CA ILE A 183 -15.08 -2.79 -8.13
C ILE A 183 -15.29 -3.25 -9.55
N ILE A 184 -14.32 -3.02 -10.41
CA ILE A 184 -14.40 -3.36 -11.83
C ILE A 184 -13.22 -4.27 -12.17
N ALA A 185 -13.49 -5.45 -12.74
CA ALA A 185 -12.45 -6.28 -13.31
C ALA A 185 -12.40 -6.13 -14.82
N TYR A 186 -11.21 -5.86 -15.32
CA TYR A 186 -10.91 -5.84 -16.75
C TYR A 186 -10.20 -7.13 -17.14
N GLY A 187 -10.69 -7.77 -18.21
CA GLY A 187 -9.99 -8.87 -18.85
C GLY A 187 -8.68 -8.44 -19.53
N ARG A 188 -7.90 -9.41 -19.99
CA ARG A 188 -6.65 -9.14 -20.74
C ARG A 188 -6.87 -8.36 -22.02
N ASP A 189 -8.05 -8.49 -22.62
CA ASP A 189 -8.52 -7.73 -23.79
C ASP A 189 -9.10 -6.35 -23.42
N LYS A 190 -9.01 -5.97 -22.12
CA LYS A 190 -9.54 -4.73 -21.53
C LYS A 190 -11.07 -4.64 -21.53
N SER A 191 -11.76 -5.72 -21.84
CA SER A 191 -13.21 -5.80 -21.66
C SER A 191 -13.58 -5.84 -20.17
N ILE A 192 -14.72 -5.26 -19.80
CA ILE A 192 -15.25 -5.36 -18.43
C ILE A 192 -15.80 -6.77 -18.25
N GLN A 193 -15.19 -7.54 -17.36
CA GLN A 193 -15.60 -8.90 -17.03
C GLN A 193 -16.71 -8.93 -15.96
N PHE A 194 -16.59 -8.05 -14.98
CA PHE A 194 -17.64 -7.86 -13.96
C PHE A 194 -17.56 -6.49 -13.30
N LYS A 195 -18.63 -6.13 -12.63
CA LYS A 195 -18.74 -4.89 -11.88
C LYS A 195 -19.59 -5.13 -10.63
N ILE A 196 -19.10 -4.71 -9.47
CA ILE A 196 -19.84 -4.65 -8.22
C ILE A 196 -20.14 -3.19 -7.94
N ASP A 197 -21.41 -2.83 -7.88
CA ASP A 197 -21.87 -1.53 -7.41
C ASP A 197 -22.26 -1.65 -5.94
N ASN A 198 -21.72 -0.77 -5.09
CA ASN A 198 -22.11 -0.70 -3.70
C ASN A 198 -22.49 0.73 -3.30
N SER A 199 -23.57 0.86 -2.53
CA SER A 199 -24.09 2.13 -2.06
C SER A 199 -23.31 2.74 -0.88
N ASN A 200 -22.48 1.96 -0.22
CA ASN A 200 -21.66 2.43 0.87
C ASN A 200 -20.41 3.17 0.34
N PHE A 201 -20.03 4.25 1.01
CA PHE A 201 -18.75 4.91 0.73
C PHE A 201 -17.63 4.04 1.31
N TYR A 202 -16.89 3.37 0.44
CA TYR A 202 -15.70 2.62 0.81
C TYR A 202 -14.55 3.59 1.09
N HIS A 203 -13.73 3.21 2.03
CA HIS A 203 -12.54 3.95 2.35
C HIS A 203 -11.26 3.19 2.01
N HIS A 204 -11.26 1.86 2.21
CA HIS A 204 -10.08 1.04 1.94
C HIS A 204 -10.47 -0.35 1.46
N TYR A 205 -9.69 -0.89 0.53
CA TYR A 205 -9.88 -2.23 -0.01
C TYR A 205 -8.54 -2.91 -0.28
N GLU A 206 -8.54 -4.22 -0.10
CA GLU A 206 -7.40 -5.08 -0.37
C GLU A 206 -7.85 -6.41 -0.94
N VAL A 207 -7.05 -6.95 -1.88
CA VAL A 207 -7.22 -8.29 -2.41
C VAL A 207 -6.27 -9.24 -1.68
N ILE A 208 -6.81 -10.29 -1.10
CA ILE A 208 -6.06 -11.27 -0.34
C ILE A 208 -6.03 -12.59 -1.13
N ASP A 209 -4.82 -12.98 -1.61
CA ASP A 209 -4.51 -14.26 -2.27
C ASP A 209 -5.42 -14.64 -3.45
N ASP A 210 -5.96 -13.68 -4.20
CA ASP A 210 -6.98 -13.94 -5.23
C ASP A 210 -8.21 -14.72 -4.72
N LYS A 211 -8.43 -14.72 -3.43
CA LYS A 211 -9.55 -15.43 -2.80
C LYS A 211 -10.58 -14.47 -2.25
N TYR A 212 -10.12 -13.41 -1.57
CA TYR A 212 -10.99 -12.45 -0.92
C TYR A 212 -10.72 -11.02 -1.36
N ILE A 213 -11.77 -10.22 -1.36
CA ILE A 213 -11.67 -8.76 -1.33
C ILE A 213 -12.14 -8.32 0.05
N LEU A 214 -11.29 -7.62 0.79
CA LEU A 214 -11.63 -6.98 2.05
C LEU A 214 -11.96 -5.53 1.77
N ILE A 215 -13.07 -5.06 2.32
CA ILE A 215 -13.55 -3.68 2.15
C ILE A 215 -13.86 -3.10 3.52
N SER A 216 -13.12 -2.09 3.93
CA SER A 216 -13.39 -1.34 5.17
C SER A 216 -14.16 -0.06 4.88
N TYR A 217 -15.19 0.22 5.68
CA TYR A 217 -16.03 1.39 5.51
C TYR A 217 -16.66 1.87 6.82
N ILE A 218 -17.13 3.12 6.83
CA ILE A 218 -17.94 3.67 7.92
C ILE A 218 -19.37 3.75 7.46
N ASN A 219 -20.26 3.10 8.19
CA ASN A 219 -21.69 3.20 7.95
C ASN A 219 -22.30 4.38 8.74
N LYS A 220 -22.61 5.46 8.04
CA LYS A 220 -23.18 6.69 8.62
C LYS A 220 -24.68 6.58 8.97
N GLN A 221 -25.38 5.53 8.52
CA GLN A 221 -26.81 5.37 8.76
C GLN A 221 -27.16 5.06 10.23
N PHE A 222 -26.19 4.57 11.00
CA PHE A 222 -26.39 4.18 12.40
C PHE A 222 -25.96 5.27 13.42
N GLY A 223 -26.16 6.53 13.14
CA GLY A 223 -26.02 7.64 14.12
C GLY A 223 -24.81 7.52 15.06
N GLY A 224 -23.60 7.66 14.55
CA GLY A 224 -22.37 7.52 15.34
C GLY A 224 -21.19 6.94 14.56
N GLY A 225 -21.42 6.53 13.30
CA GLY A 225 -20.36 6.09 12.40
C GLY A 225 -19.67 4.81 12.88
N LYS A 226 -20.38 3.68 12.85
CA LYS A 226 -19.74 2.37 13.08
C LYS A 226 -18.88 1.95 11.90
N SER A 227 -17.76 1.34 12.19
CA SER A 227 -16.82 0.80 11.20
C SER A 227 -17.11 -0.68 10.94
N PHE A 228 -17.01 -1.07 9.69
CA PHE A 228 -17.27 -2.45 9.25
C PHE A 228 -16.21 -2.90 8.26
N VAL A 229 -16.04 -4.22 8.20
CA VAL A 229 -15.29 -4.90 7.14
C VAL A 229 -16.19 -5.92 6.47
N ASP A 230 -16.35 -5.77 5.16
CA ASP A 230 -16.98 -6.75 4.30
C ASP A 230 -15.93 -7.67 3.68
N VAL A 231 -16.19 -8.94 3.67
CA VAL A 231 -15.36 -9.98 3.04
C VAL A 231 -16.11 -10.52 1.83
N TYR A 232 -15.58 -10.35 0.64
CA TYR A 232 -16.13 -10.89 -0.60
C TYR A 232 -15.31 -12.05 -1.13
N ASP A 233 -15.96 -13.11 -1.63
CA ASP A 233 -15.34 -14.12 -2.47
C ASP A 233 -15.06 -13.51 -3.85
N ILE A 234 -13.80 -13.46 -4.26
CA ILE A 234 -13.40 -12.81 -5.52
C ILE A 234 -13.90 -13.55 -6.77
N LYS A 235 -14.12 -14.86 -6.66
CA LYS A 235 -14.60 -15.70 -7.79
C LYS A 235 -16.10 -15.66 -7.96
N LYS A 236 -16.82 -15.69 -6.83
CA LYS A 236 -18.29 -15.71 -6.81
C LYS A 236 -18.90 -14.31 -6.77
N LEU A 237 -18.10 -13.31 -6.35
CA LEU A 237 -18.52 -11.92 -6.18
C LEU A 237 -19.70 -11.74 -5.21
N ILE A 238 -19.73 -12.58 -4.19
CA ILE A 238 -20.74 -12.53 -3.13
C ILE A 238 -20.09 -12.12 -1.82
N SER A 239 -20.81 -11.38 -1.00
CA SER A 239 -20.41 -11.11 0.38
C SER A 239 -20.49 -12.42 1.18
N MET A 240 -19.40 -12.78 1.81
CA MET A 240 -19.28 -13.96 2.66
C MET A 240 -19.51 -13.63 4.12
N GLN A 241 -19.04 -12.46 4.54
CA GLN A 241 -19.04 -12.02 5.92
C GLN A 241 -19.04 -10.50 5.98
N THR A 242 -19.75 -9.95 6.97
CA THR A 242 -19.60 -8.57 7.44
C THR A 242 -19.37 -8.61 8.94
N PHE A 243 -18.39 -7.88 9.45
CA PHE A 243 -18.17 -7.75 10.88
C PHE A 243 -17.86 -6.31 11.27
N GLU A 244 -18.30 -5.94 12.47
CA GLU A 244 -18.07 -4.62 13.05
C GLU A 244 -16.64 -4.54 13.60
N THR A 245 -15.98 -3.41 13.39
CA THR A 245 -14.66 -3.11 13.95
C THR A 245 -14.75 -1.87 14.83
N LYS A 246 -13.90 -1.80 15.86
CA LYS A 246 -13.87 -0.65 16.77
C LYS A 246 -13.43 0.64 16.05
N TYR A 247 -12.53 0.48 15.07
CA TYR A 247 -11.98 1.57 14.27
C TYR A 247 -12.02 1.22 12.79
N GLN A 248 -12.04 2.23 11.94
CA GLN A 248 -11.88 2.05 10.51
C GLN A 248 -10.48 1.49 10.21
N LEU A 249 -10.43 0.41 9.46
CA LEU A 249 -9.18 -0.21 9.02
C LEU A 249 -8.78 0.38 7.66
N ASP A 250 -7.49 0.69 7.50
CA ASP A 250 -6.99 1.40 6.32
C ASP A 250 -6.22 0.48 5.36
N GLU A 251 -5.23 -0.23 5.85
CA GLU A 251 -4.41 -1.12 5.05
C GLU A 251 -4.57 -2.55 5.57
N PHE A 252 -4.58 -3.51 4.65
CA PHE A 252 -4.60 -4.93 4.99
C PHE A 252 -3.44 -5.63 4.31
N ILE A 253 -2.84 -6.61 4.97
CA ILE A 253 -1.81 -7.45 4.37
C ILE A 253 -1.88 -8.87 4.93
N LYS A 254 -1.87 -9.87 4.05
CA LYS A 254 -1.76 -11.26 4.48
C LYS A 254 -0.30 -11.55 4.84
N LEU A 255 -0.07 -11.84 6.10
CA LEU A 255 1.26 -12.16 6.59
C LEU A 255 1.60 -13.64 6.33
N ASN A 256 0.68 -14.53 6.71
CA ASN A 256 0.77 -15.98 6.47
C ASN A 256 -0.61 -16.60 6.26
N ASP A 257 -0.73 -17.93 6.23
CA ASP A 257 -1.98 -18.61 5.87
C ASP A 257 -3.13 -18.39 6.84
N THR A 258 -2.83 -18.05 8.09
CA THR A 258 -3.83 -17.86 9.14
C THR A 258 -3.95 -16.43 9.64
N LEU A 259 -3.06 -15.52 9.21
CA LEU A 259 -2.97 -14.17 9.75
C LEU A 259 -3.00 -13.10 8.68
N ILE A 260 -3.98 -12.21 8.77
CA ILE A 260 -4.03 -10.92 8.10
C ILE A 260 -3.75 -9.84 9.14
N VAL A 261 -2.94 -8.88 8.79
CA VAL A 261 -2.66 -7.70 9.62
C VAL A 261 -3.28 -6.49 8.96
N ALA A 262 -3.94 -5.64 9.75
CA ALA A 262 -4.50 -4.38 9.29
C ALA A 262 -4.00 -3.22 10.14
N SER A 263 -3.96 -2.02 9.56
CA SER A 263 -3.70 -0.78 10.28
C SER A 263 -4.98 0.05 10.45
N ASP A 264 -4.97 1.01 11.35
CA ASP A 264 -6.04 1.99 11.49
C ASP A 264 -5.54 3.45 11.56
N VAL A 265 -6.47 4.38 11.44
CA VAL A 265 -6.21 5.84 11.49
C VAL A 265 -5.70 6.34 12.84
N PHE A 266 -5.71 5.51 13.87
CA PHE A 266 -5.24 5.87 15.21
C PHE A 266 -3.82 5.37 15.49
N GLY A 267 -3.20 4.64 14.55
CA GLY A 267 -1.86 4.07 14.71
C GLY A 267 -1.85 2.70 15.37
N ASN A 268 -2.98 2.01 15.42
CA ASN A 268 -3.02 0.63 15.90
C ASN A 268 -2.78 -0.36 14.75
N ILE A 269 -2.26 -1.52 15.12
CA ILE A 269 -2.22 -2.72 14.29
C ILE A 269 -3.25 -3.71 14.83
N HIS A 270 -4.02 -4.29 13.92
CA HIS A 270 -5.04 -5.30 14.19
C HIS A 270 -4.57 -6.64 13.62
N GLU A 271 -4.57 -7.69 14.45
CA GLU A 271 -4.38 -9.06 14.03
C GLU A 271 -5.74 -9.69 13.72
N LEU A 272 -5.92 -10.14 12.48
CA LEU A 272 -7.12 -10.80 12.02
C LEU A 272 -6.80 -12.26 11.71
N ASN A 273 -7.43 -13.17 12.43
CA ASN A 273 -7.25 -14.60 12.23
C ASN A 273 -8.21 -15.14 11.16
N ILE A 274 -7.71 -16.04 10.30
CA ILE A 274 -8.50 -16.78 9.33
C ILE A 274 -8.68 -18.20 9.90
N ASP A 275 -9.92 -18.61 10.17
CA ASP A 275 -10.22 -19.96 10.63
C ASP A 275 -10.31 -20.98 9.47
N GLU A 276 -10.50 -22.25 9.80
CA GLU A 276 -10.64 -23.35 8.83
C GLU A 276 -11.84 -23.23 7.87
N ASN A 277 -12.81 -22.41 8.23
CA ASN A 277 -14.01 -22.10 7.41
C ASN A 277 -13.86 -20.80 6.63
N ASP A 278 -12.63 -20.25 6.54
CA ASP A 278 -12.34 -18.96 5.91
C ASP A 278 -13.02 -17.75 6.56
N LYS A 279 -13.41 -17.87 7.82
CA LYS A 279 -14.03 -16.78 8.57
C LYS A 279 -12.95 -15.93 9.24
N LEU A 280 -13.07 -14.60 9.07
CA LEU A 280 -12.20 -13.62 9.70
C LEU A 280 -12.73 -13.22 11.07
N SER A 281 -11.81 -13.11 12.02
CA SER A 281 -12.08 -12.58 13.36
C SER A 281 -10.89 -11.74 13.85
N ILE A 282 -11.17 -10.74 14.68
CA ILE A 282 -10.12 -9.96 15.34
C ILE A 282 -9.53 -10.80 16.45
N LYS A 283 -8.21 -11.07 16.36
CA LYS A 283 -7.45 -11.81 17.38
C LYS A 283 -6.89 -10.88 18.43
N ASP A 284 -6.29 -9.76 18.01
CA ASP A 284 -5.66 -8.78 18.89
C ASP A 284 -5.62 -7.37 18.26
N ILE A 285 -5.45 -6.37 19.10
CA ILE A 285 -5.27 -4.97 18.67
C ILE A 285 -4.24 -4.33 19.61
N PHE A 286 -3.19 -3.76 19.04
CA PHE A 286 -2.19 -3.05 19.82
C PHE A 286 -1.79 -1.71 19.21
N ARG A 287 -1.34 -0.80 20.06
CA ARG A 287 -0.85 0.51 19.67
C ARG A 287 0.56 0.37 19.09
N ALA A 288 0.70 0.57 17.77
CA ALA A 288 1.98 0.48 17.09
C ALA A 288 2.69 1.83 16.98
N HIS A 289 1.93 2.90 16.73
CA HIS A 289 2.45 4.25 16.53
C HIS A 289 1.61 5.29 17.27
N ASP A 290 2.19 6.47 17.50
CA ASP A 290 1.50 7.61 18.15
C ASP A 290 0.61 8.38 17.18
N CYS A 291 0.81 8.18 15.87
CA CYS A 291 0.09 8.81 14.78
C CYS A 291 -0.49 7.75 13.81
N PRO A 292 -1.39 8.16 12.90
CA PRO A 292 -1.89 7.28 11.85
C PRO A 292 -0.79 6.54 11.09
N ILE A 293 -1.00 5.26 10.81
CA ILE A 293 -0.11 4.47 9.97
C ILE A 293 -0.44 4.80 8.51
N SER A 294 0.56 5.17 7.74
CA SER A 294 0.41 5.50 6.32
C SER A 294 0.51 4.27 5.42
N LYS A 295 1.36 3.31 5.83
CA LYS A 295 1.60 2.10 5.05
C LYS A 295 2.08 0.97 5.95
N ILE A 296 1.63 -0.25 5.60
CA ILE A 296 2.20 -1.50 6.10
C ILE A 296 2.72 -2.32 4.93
N VAL A 297 3.81 -3.08 5.15
CA VAL A 297 4.43 -3.92 4.13
C VAL A 297 4.91 -5.22 4.75
N LYS A 298 4.62 -6.34 4.11
CA LYS A 298 5.13 -7.64 4.53
C LYS A 298 6.66 -7.68 4.35
N PHE A 299 7.39 -7.92 5.44
CA PHE A 299 8.85 -8.08 5.41
C PHE A 299 9.24 -9.54 5.13
N ASP A 300 8.61 -10.47 5.83
CA ASP A 300 8.67 -11.91 5.59
C ASP A 300 7.35 -12.58 6.07
N ASN A 301 7.34 -13.90 6.23
CA ASN A 301 6.11 -14.63 6.58
C ASN A 301 5.58 -14.34 7.98
N ASN A 302 6.38 -13.79 8.86
CA ASN A 302 5.98 -13.41 10.21
C ASN A 302 6.40 -11.99 10.60
N LYS A 303 6.96 -11.20 9.67
CA LYS A 303 7.39 -9.82 9.96
C LYS A 303 6.74 -8.80 9.06
N LEU A 304 6.44 -7.67 9.64
CA LEU A 304 5.76 -6.52 9.03
C LEU A 304 6.55 -5.25 9.28
N LEU A 305 6.70 -4.44 8.23
CA LEU A 305 7.11 -3.04 8.36
C LEU A 305 5.89 -2.14 8.40
N SER A 306 5.90 -1.13 9.27
CA SER A 306 4.91 -0.05 9.29
C SER A 306 5.61 1.31 9.24
N ILE A 307 5.04 2.25 8.49
CA ILE A 307 5.46 3.66 8.50
C ILE A 307 4.27 4.54 8.90
N SER A 308 4.53 5.55 9.72
CA SER A 308 3.50 6.41 10.27
C SER A 308 3.83 7.89 10.14
N HIS A 309 2.82 8.73 10.37
CA HIS A 309 2.97 10.19 10.44
C HIS A 309 3.80 10.66 11.63
N ASP A 310 4.18 9.78 12.56
CA ASP A 310 5.16 10.08 13.61
C ASP A 310 6.63 10.12 13.10
N GLY A 311 6.84 9.83 11.81
CA GLY A 311 8.15 9.83 11.17
C GLY A 311 8.97 8.57 11.46
N LYS A 312 8.37 7.51 11.98
CA LYS A 312 9.04 6.27 12.33
C LYS A 312 8.69 5.14 11.37
N VAL A 313 9.65 4.29 11.10
CA VAL A 313 9.46 2.97 10.48
C VAL A 313 9.75 1.91 11.52
N LYS A 314 8.80 1.04 11.79
CA LYS A 314 8.92 -0.02 12.79
C LYS A 314 8.78 -1.39 12.16
N LEU A 315 9.60 -2.32 12.63
CA LEU A 315 9.56 -3.75 12.29
C LEU A 315 8.93 -4.53 13.44
N TRP A 316 7.95 -5.34 13.10
CA TRP A 316 7.16 -6.16 14.02
C TRP A 316 7.32 -7.63 13.67
N GLU A 317 7.30 -8.53 14.66
CA GLU A 317 7.28 -9.97 14.50
C GLU A 317 6.01 -10.54 15.11
N PHE A 318 5.34 -11.43 14.38
CA PHE A 318 4.09 -12.07 14.78
C PHE A 318 4.32 -13.56 14.99
N ASN A 319 3.75 -14.12 16.07
CA ASN A 319 3.84 -15.53 16.46
C ASN A 319 2.56 -16.29 16.10
#